data_9762916fad1a31b3ed24aef92e747683
#
_entry.id   9762916fad1a31b3ed24aef92e747683
#
_cell.length_a   1.000
_cell.length_b   1.000
_cell.length_c   1.000
_cell.angle_alpha   90.00
_cell.angle_beta   90.00
_cell.angle_gamma   90.00
#
_symmetry.space_group_name_H-M   'P 1'
#
loop_
_entity.id
_entity.type
_entity.pdbx_description
1 polymer ?
#
loop_
_entity_poly.entity_id
_entity_poly.type
_entity_poly.pdbx_seq_one_letter_code
_entity_poly.pdbx_strand_id
1 'polypeptide(L)'
;MTASSRCCRQSSRHRTGIIAVSIAAATWITVAPAALADDHPKKLLSYNGSEHDADGGEEGLYGDRIVTDRPHLAEAASTVGLGRIQVETGYTYYLDHSGGTTSRLHSFPETLVRAGLFQEWFEFRVQYNSFAESASATTGRFSAAGSDDLYLGAKVALAGQSGILPELTIFPQMKVPTGSPAYTADEVLPGMNFVYAWRVGERTEIECNTNVNRRRNPDASGFYTEYLQTFNFEYDLGPRVMLFNEFVIFAQAGGIGVPQQAYSHGGLHWFLLPNLQYDIHAAVGLNEAAADFFGGSGLSWRW
;
A
#
# COMPACT_ATOMS: atom_id res chain seq x y z
N MET A 1 25.83 -33.95 2.85
CA MET A 1 26.59 -34.51 1.71
C MET A 1 25.66 -34.38 0.53
N THR A 2 25.79 -33.52 -0.42
CA THR A 2 26.87 -33.10 -1.29
C THR A 2 26.60 -31.69 -1.77
N ALA A 3 27.60 -30.83 -1.65
CA ALA A 3 27.65 -29.51 -2.25
C ALA A 3 27.87 -29.64 -3.74
N SER A 4 27.19 -28.86 -4.57
CA SER A 4 27.55 -28.67 -5.97
C SER A 4 27.72 -27.17 -6.23
N SER A 5 28.97 -26.80 -6.21
CA SER A 5 29.55 -25.57 -6.72
C SER A 5 29.30 -25.42 -8.23
N ARG A 6 28.77 -24.28 -8.69
CA ARG A 6 29.02 -23.82 -10.07
C ARG A 6 29.72 -22.46 -10.05
N CYS A 7 30.95 -22.55 -10.44
CA CYS A 7 31.92 -21.50 -10.59
C CYS A 7 31.66 -20.67 -11.86
N CYS A 8 32.01 -19.41 -11.75
CA CYS A 8 32.22 -18.36 -12.73
C CYS A 8 32.50 -18.75 -14.17
N ARG A 9 31.91 -18.04 -15.10
CA ARG A 9 32.57 -17.58 -16.32
C ARG A 9 32.36 -16.08 -16.51
N GLN A 10 33.42 -15.35 -16.26
CA GLN A 10 33.61 -13.98 -16.75
C GLN A 10 33.70 -14.01 -18.28
N SER A 11 32.99 -13.14 -18.95
CA SER A 11 33.28 -12.67 -20.28
C SER A 11 33.06 -11.19 -20.37
N SER A 12 34.14 -10.45 -20.32
CA SER A 12 34.24 -9.02 -20.55
C SER A 12 33.90 -8.67 -22.00
N ARG A 13 32.95 -7.78 -22.25
CA ARG A 13 32.96 -6.92 -23.43
C ARG A 13 32.40 -5.54 -23.04
N HIS A 14 33.32 -4.57 -22.93
CA HIS A 14 33.01 -3.16 -22.95
C HIS A 14 32.26 -2.81 -24.24
N ARG A 15 31.10 -2.20 -24.11
CA ARG A 15 30.56 -1.28 -25.11
C ARG A 15 29.98 -0.08 -24.38
N THR A 16 30.71 1.00 -24.45
CA THR A 16 30.29 2.36 -24.11
C THR A 16 29.16 2.76 -25.06
N GLY A 17 27.93 2.80 -24.55
CA GLY A 17 26.78 3.37 -25.25
C GLY A 17 26.32 4.59 -24.49
N ILE A 18 26.59 5.76 -25.04
CA ILE A 18 26.05 7.02 -24.56
C ILE A 18 24.56 7.03 -24.88
N ILE A 19 23.71 6.90 -23.89
CA ILE A 19 22.26 7.11 -24.05
C ILE A 19 22.00 8.59 -23.76
N ALA A 20 21.74 9.34 -24.83
CA ALA A 20 21.22 10.71 -24.72
C ALA A 20 19.78 10.63 -24.17
N VAL A 21 19.57 11.15 -22.96
CA VAL A 21 18.23 11.34 -22.40
C VAL A 21 17.64 12.59 -23.04
N SER A 22 16.74 12.40 -24.00
CA SER A 22 15.92 13.49 -24.54
C SER A 22 14.86 13.87 -23.52
N ILE A 23 14.99 15.05 -22.94
CA ILE A 23 13.97 15.68 -22.10
C ILE A 23 12.84 16.11 -23.05
N ALA A 24 11.75 15.37 -23.07
CA ALA A 24 10.54 15.75 -23.78
C ALA A 24 9.83 16.86 -22.98
N ALA A 25 9.51 17.93 -23.68
CA ALA A 25 8.84 19.10 -23.14
C ALA A 25 7.50 18.75 -22.51
N ALA A 26 7.31 19.15 -21.26
CA ALA A 26 6.04 19.06 -20.55
C ALA A 26 5.06 20.05 -21.22
N THR A 27 4.11 19.52 -21.97
CA THR A 27 2.93 20.27 -22.41
C THR A 27 2.06 20.51 -21.19
N TRP A 28 1.91 21.76 -20.79
CA TRP A 28 0.95 22.17 -19.76
C TRP A 28 -0.46 21.91 -20.27
N ILE A 29 -1.09 20.87 -19.75
CA ILE A 29 -2.53 20.68 -19.93
C ILE A 29 -3.19 21.67 -18.96
N THR A 30 -3.70 22.77 -19.50
CA THR A 30 -4.58 23.66 -18.76
C THR A 30 -5.91 22.93 -18.55
N VAL A 31 -6.06 22.31 -17.40
CA VAL A 31 -7.36 21.82 -16.95
C VAL A 31 -8.19 23.05 -16.61
N ALA A 32 -9.25 23.28 -17.39
CA ALA A 32 -10.24 24.29 -17.06
C ALA A 32 -10.80 24.02 -15.66
N PRO A 33 -11.06 25.07 -14.83
CA PRO A 33 -11.67 24.85 -13.55
C PRO A 33 -13.02 24.18 -13.75
N ALA A 34 -13.15 22.93 -13.29
CA ALA A 34 -14.42 22.25 -13.23
C ALA A 34 -15.35 23.07 -12.33
N ALA A 35 -16.57 23.30 -12.79
CA ALA A 35 -17.62 23.90 -11.97
C ALA A 35 -17.67 23.13 -10.64
N LEU A 36 -17.93 23.88 -9.54
CA LEU A 36 -18.09 23.35 -8.19
C LEU A 36 -19.04 22.14 -8.24
N ALA A 37 -18.47 20.95 -8.35
CA ALA A 37 -19.18 19.70 -8.21
C ALA A 37 -19.29 19.40 -6.71
N ASP A 38 -20.37 18.78 -6.28
CA ASP A 38 -20.56 18.28 -4.93
C ASP A 38 -19.27 17.65 -4.41
N ASP A 39 -18.82 18.07 -3.22
CA ASP A 39 -17.49 17.79 -2.69
C ASP A 39 -17.24 16.32 -2.28
N HIS A 40 -18.20 15.43 -2.53
CA HIS A 40 -18.10 14.02 -2.14
C HIS A 40 -18.06 13.07 -3.33
N PRO A 41 -17.12 12.11 -3.36
CA PRO A 41 -17.04 11.14 -4.44
C PRO A 41 -18.31 10.29 -4.50
N LYS A 42 -19.03 10.36 -5.62
CA LYS A 42 -20.19 9.50 -5.86
C LYS A 42 -19.76 8.04 -5.88
N LYS A 43 -20.62 7.17 -5.34
CA LYS A 43 -20.42 5.72 -5.37
C LYS A 43 -21.11 5.10 -6.58
N LEU A 44 -20.65 3.92 -7.01
CA LEU A 44 -21.20 3.21 -8.16
C LEU A 44 -22.61 2.67 -7.90
N LEU A 45 -22.87 2.24 -6.66
CA LEU A 45 -24.12 1.61 -6.22
C LEU A 45 -24.65 2.32 -4.96
N SER A 46 -25.93 2.09 -4.65
CA SER A 46 -26.53 2.47 -3.38
C SER A 46 -27.23 1.27 -2.75
N TYR A 47 -27.30 1.21 -1.42
CA TYR A 47 -28.12 0.22 -0.76
C TYR A 47 -29.60 0.50 -0.97
N ASN A 48 -30.41 -0.53 -1.22
CA ASN A 48 -31.86 -0.39 -1.39
C ASN A 48 -32.49 0.24 -0.13
N GLY A 49 -33.17 1.37 -0.30
CA GLY A 49 -33.83 2.12 0.77
C GLY A 49 -33.07 3.36 1.29
N SER A 50 -31.89 3.61 0.80
CA SER A 50 -31.12 4.81 1.12
C SER A 50 -31.38 5.92 0.09
N GLU A 51 -32.62 6.42 0.01
CA GLU A 51 -32.91 7.67 -0.75
C GLU A 51 -32.28 8.91 -0.09
N HIS A 52 -31.75 8.79 1.12
CA HIS A 52 -31.13 9.90 1.86
C HIS A 52 -29.59 9.95 1.71
N ASP A 53 -28.93 8.92 1.22
CA ASP A 53 -27.46 8.88 1.18
C ASP A 53 -26.91 9.23 -0.23
N ALA A 54 -27.77 9.69 -1.15
CA ALA A 54 -27.32 10.37 -2.37
C ALA A 54 -26.82 11.81 -2.08
N ASP A 55 -27.05 12.28 -0.86
CA ASP A 55 -26.61 13.59 -0.38
C ASP A 55 -25.52 13.37 0.66
N GLY A 56 -24.30 13.43 0.18
CA GLY A 56 -23.14 13.63 1.04
C GLY A 56 -22.82 12.47 1.98
N GLY A 57 -21.79 11.72 1.67
CA GLY A 57 -20.97 11.30 2.78
C GLY A 57 -20.72 12.54 3.59
N GLU A 58 -21.14 12.52 4.88
CA GLU A 58 -20.96 13.65 5.79
C GLU A 58 -19.55 14.18 5.60
N GLU A 59 -19.41 15.49 5.34
CA GLU A 59 -18.11 16.15 5.45
C GLU A 59 -17.52 15.63 6.74
N GLY A 60 -16.40 14.89 6.65
CA GLY A 60 -15.73 14.44 7.85
C GLY A 60 -15.61 15.63 8.80
N LEU A 61 -15.61 15.43 10.09
CA LEU A 61 -15.61 16.47 11.15
C LEU A 61 -14.70 17.68 10.81
N TYR A 62 -13.76 17.50 9.90
CA TYR A 62 -12.75 18.48 9.49
C TYR A 62 -12.75 18.83 8.00
N GLY A 63 -13.86 18.63 7.29
CA GLY A 63 -14.02 18.99 5.87
C GLY A 63 -13.18 18.17 4.92
N ASP A 64 -12.71 18.77 3.80
CA ASP A 64 -11.94 18.12 2.74
C ASP A 64 -10.49 17.80 3.18
N ARG A 65 -10.34 17.12 4.32
CA ARG A 65 -9.03 16.61 4.77
C ARG A 65 -8.58 15.46 3.89
N ILE A 66 -7.29 15.43 3.56
CA ILE A 66 -6.70 14.33 2.80
C ILE A 66 -6.94 12.99 3.51
N VAL A 67 -7.35 11.97 2.73
CA VAL A 67 -7.45 10.59 3.18
C VAL A 67 -6.36 9.80 2.46
N THR A 68 -5.53 9.10 3.23
CA THR A 68 -4.34 8.41 2.72
C THR A 68 -4.42 6.91 2.98
N ASP A 69 -3.70 6.12 2.17
CA ASP A 69 -3.52 4.69 2.43
C ASP A 69 -2.26 4.41 3.26
N ARG A 70 -1.41 5.43 3.47
CA ARG A 70 -0.29 5.42 4.41
C ARG A 70 -0.73 5.91 5.78
N PRO A 71 -0.05 5.46 6.87
CA PRO A 71 1.05 4.47 6.94
C PRO A 71 0.59 3.04 7.23
N HIS A 72 -0.70 2.79 7.46
CA HIS A 72 -1.25 1.47 7.76
C HIS A 72 -1.30 0.55 6.52
N LEU A 73 -1.51 -0.75 6.74
CA LEU A 73 -1.66 -1.72 5.67
C LEU A 73 -3.12 -1.84 5.20
N ALA A 74 -4.07 -1.41 6.04
CA ALA A 74 -5.44 -1.17 5.60
C ALA A 74 -5.45 -0.04 4.58
N GLU A 75 -6.27 -0.14 3.57
CA GLU A 75 -6.46 0.90 2.57
C GLU A 75 -7.82 1.54 2.77
N ALA A 76 -7.89 2.86 2.66
CA ALA A 76 -9.13 3.60 2.82
C ALA A 76 -10.20 3.19 1.79
N ALA A 77 -11.46 3.20 2.20
CA ALA A 77 -12.55 2.87 1.29
C ALA A 77 -12.80 3.98 0.24
N SER A 78 -12.46 5.24 0.56
CA SER A 78 -12.68 6.39 -0.31
C SER A 78 -11.67 6.47 -1.46
N THR A 79 -12.07 7.06 -2.59
CA THR A 79 -11.20 7.48 -3.69
C THR A 79 -10.66 8.89 -3.45
N VAL A 80 -9.65 9.30 -4.20
CA VAL A 80 -9.14 10.69 -4.15
C VAL A 80 -10.10 11.72 -4.78
N GLY A 81 -11.16 11.26 -5.46
CA GLY A 81 -12.12 12.10 -6.19
C GLY A 81 -11.67 12.44 -7.61
N LEU A 82 -12.63 12.77 -8.47
CA LEU A 82 -12.42 13.03 -9.89
C LEU A 82 -11.48 14.23 -10.12
N GLY A 83 -10.49 14.05 -10.99
CA GLY A 83 -9.53 15.08 -11.39
C GLY A 83 -8.47 15.41 -10.36
N ARG A 84 -8.45 14.72 -9.22
CA ARG A 84 -7.43 14.87 -8.17
C ARG A 84 -6.30 13.87 -8.37
N ILE A 85 -5.10 14.29 -8.00
CA ILE A 85 -3.91 13.44 -7.92
C ILE A 85 -3.38 13.49 -6.50
N GLN A 86 -3.03 12.34 -5.95
CA GLN A 86 -2.40 12.20 -4.63
C GLN A 86 -1.13 11.39 -4.76
N VAL A 87 -0.07 11.87 -4.12
CA VAL A 87 1.21 11.15 -4.00
C VAL A 87 1.46 10.88 -2.53
N GLU A 88 1.71 9.64 -2.21
CA GLU A 88 2.08 9.17 -0.89
C GLU A 88 3.47 8.55 -0.99
N THR A 89 4.42 9.00 -0.18
CA THR A 89 5.79 8.48 -0.20
C THR A 89 6.33 8.33 1.21
N GLY A 90 7.23 7.38 1.40
CA GLY A 90 7.76 7.14 2.74
C GLY A 90 8.94 6.20 2.78
N TYR A 91 9.31 5.89 3.99
CA TYR A 91 10.38 4.98 4.37
C TYR A 91 9.89 4.07 5.49
N THR A 92 10.23 2.78 5.39
CA THR A 92 10.00 1.81 6.46
C THR A 92 11.27 0.99 6.69
N TYR A 93 11.63 0.80 7.96
CA TYR A 93 12.70 -0.07 8.42
C TYR A 93 12.11 -1.31 9.06
N TYR A 94 12.64 -2.48 8.72
CA TYR A 94 12.27 -3.77 9.30
C TYR A 94 13.47 -4.39 10.01
N LEU A 95 13.22 -5.01 11.15
CA LEU A 95 14.21 -5.75 11.95
C LEU A 95 13.62 -7.11 12.31
N ASP A 96 14.41 -8.15 12.11
CA ASP A 96 14.05 -9.53 12.48
C ASP A 96 15.26 -10.27 13.04
N HIS A 97 15.04 -10.99 14.16
CA HIS A 97 16.02 -11.85 14.78
C HIS A 97 15.47 -13.27 14.83
N SER A 98 15.77 -14.08 13.85
CA SER A 98 15.27 -15.43 13.75
C SER A 98 16.39 -16.44 13.50
N GLY A 99 16.39 -17.57 14.21
CA GLY A 99 17.33 -18.67 13.98
C GLY A 99 18.82 -18.30 14.11
N GLY A 100 19.17 -17.30 14.95
CA GLY A 100 20.53 -16.81 15.08
C GLY A 100 20.99 -15.88 13.94
N THR A 101 20.06 -15.46 13.09
CA THR A 101 20.27 -14.48 12.02
C THR A 101 19.59 -13.18 12.41
N THR A 102 20.27 -12.06 12.15
CA THR A 102 19.66 -10.73 12.23
C THR A 102 19.50 -10.19 10.83
N SER A 103 18.25 -9.94 10.43
CA SER A 103 17.87 -9.35 9.14
C SER A 103 17.42 -7.92 9.32
N ARG A 104 17.81 -7.06 8.40
CA ARG A 104 17.39 -5.66 8.30
C ARG A 104 16.99 -5.36 6.88
N LEU A 105 15.81 -4.76 6.72
CA LEU A 105 15.31 -4.31 5.43
C LEU A 105 14.96 -2.82 5.52
N HIS A 106 15.42 -2.07 4.55
CA HIS A 106 15.04 -0.68 4.33
C HIS A 106 14.19 -0.63 3.07
N SER A 107 13.00 -0.10 3.19
CA SER A 107 12.10 0.16 2.05
C SER A 107 12.07 1.67 1.81
N PHE A 108 12.58 2.11 0.64
CA PHE A 108 12.65 3.54 0.27
C PHE A 108 13.09 3.73 -1.19
N PRO A 109 12.40 4.63 -1.95
CA PRO A 109 11.13 5.22 -1.61
C PRO A 109 10.00 4.20 -1.68
N GLU A 110 9.00 4.34 -0.80
CA GLU A 110 7.69 3.71 -0.93
C GLU A 110 6.77 4.75 -1.55
N THR A 111 6.53 4.69 -2.84
CA THR A 111 5.79 5.76 -3.53
C THR A 111 4.55 5.19 -4.19
N LEU A 112 3.38 5.68 -3.76
CA LEU A 112 2.07 5.42 -4.34
C LEU A 112 1.55 6.70 -5.00
N VAL A 113 1.16 6.61 -6.26
CA VAL A 113 0.45 7.66 -6.98
C VAL A 113 -0.98 7.20 -7.19
N ARG A 114 -1.94 8.02 -6.76
CA ARG A 114 -3.38 7.82 -6.89
C ARG A 114 -3.95 8.91 -7.78
N ALA A 115 -4.78 8.56 -8.75
CA ALA A 115 -5.38 9.50 -9.68
C ALA A 115 -6.88 9.20 -9.88
N GLY A 116 -7.73 10.15 -9.52
CA GLY A 116 -9.17 10.08 -9.76
C GLY A 116 -9.48 10.36 -11.22
N LEU A 117 -9.92 9.33 -11.95
CA LEU A 117 -10.13 9.37 -13.39
C LEU A 117 -11.58 8.97 -13.74
N PHE A 118 -12.10 9.51 -14.80
CA PHE A 118 -13.39 9.18 -15.43
C PHE A 118 -14.63 9.47 -14.57
N GLN A 119 -14.66 9.00 -13.34
CA GLN A 119 -15.77 9.11 -12.39
C GLN A 119 -15.25 9.24 -10.96
N GLU A 120 -16.02 9.83 -10.07
CA GLU A 120 -15.64 10.02 -8.68
C GLU A 120 -15.45 8.71 -7.91
N TRP A 121 -16.14 7.66 -8.31
CA TRP A 121 -16.00 6.31 -7.73
C TRP A 121 -14.85 5.49 -8.30
N PHE A 122 -14.01 6.07 -9.21
CA PHE A 122 -12.91 5.36 -9.86
C PHE A 122 -11.59 6.06 -9.65
N GLU A 123 -10.58 5.32 -9.17
CA GLU A 123 -9.22 5.77 -8.97
C GLU A 123 -8.24 4.77 -9.60
N PHE A 124 -7.28 5.28 -10.35
CA PHE A 124 -6.14 4.49 -10.84
C PHE A 124 -4.95 4.66 -9.90
N ARG A 125 -4.15 3.58 -9.73
CA ARG A 125 -3.08 3.50 -8.76
C ARG A 125 -1.82 2.89 -9.36
N VAL A 126 -0.67 3.52 -9.05
CA VAL A 126 0.64 3.00 -9.41
C VAL A 126 1.53 3.12 -8.18
N GLN A 127 2.17 2.01 -7.78
CA GLN A 127 3.13 2.04 -6.67
C GLN A 127 4.49 1.52 -7.11
N TYR A 128 5.53 2.19 -6.61
CA TYR A 128 6.92 1.84 -6.79
C TYR A 128 7.62 1.80 -5.44
N ASN A 129 8.32 0.70 -5.16
CA ASN A 129 9.13 0.52 -3.96
C ASN A 129 10.54 0.11 -4.32
N SER A 130 11.51 0.52 -3.50
CA SER A 130 12.88 0.02 -3.55
C SER A 130 13.30 -0.51 -2.19
N PHE A 131 14.16 -1.51 -2.20
CA PHE A 131 14.62 -2.21 -1.01
C PHE A 131 16.14 -2.21 -0.90
N ALA A 132 16.62 -2.14 0.33
CA ALA A 132 18.00 -2.49 0.67
C ALA A 132 17.98 -3.42 1.88
N GLU A 133 18.41 -4.65 1.68
CA GLU A 133 18.37 -5.72 2.67
C GLU A 133 19.76 -6.11 3.11
N SER A 134 19.92 -6.44 4.36
CA SER A 134 21.11 -7.09 4.89
C SER A 134 20.75 -8.14 5.93
N ALA A 135 21.41 -9.29 5.87
CA ALA A 135 21.30 -10.34 6.87
C ALA A 135 22.70 -10.71 7.41
N SER A 136 22.80 -10.93 8.69
CA SER A 136 24.04 -11.27 9.40
C SER A 136 23.83 -12.47 10.31
N ALA A 137 24.57 -13.54 10.06
CA ALA A 137 24.62 -14.76 10.87
C ALA A 137 26.06 -15.10 11.25
N THR A 138 26.25 -16.07 12.15
CA THR A 138 27.60 -16.59 12.48
C THR A 138 28.33 -17.16 11.29
N THR A 139 27.62 -17.63 10.27
CA THR A 139 28.13 -18.25 9.05
C THR A 139 28.46 -17.26 7.93
N GLY A 140 28.10 -15.98 8.07
CA GLY A 140 28.36 -14.98 7.04
C GLY A 140 27.40 -13.81 7.01
N ARG A 141 27.60 -12.97 6.00
CA ARG A 141 26.73 -11.81 5.74
C ARG A 141 26.20 -11.89 4.30
N PHE A 142 24.97 -11.43 4.15
CA PHE A 142 24.29 -11.26 2.87
C PHE A 142 23.83 -9.81 2.74
N SER A 143 23.81 -9.26 1.54
CA SER A 143 23.15 -7.98 1.25
C SER A 143 22.62 -7.99 -0.17
N ALA A 144 21.46 -7.38 -0.36
CA ALA A 144 20.84 -7.13 -1.65
C ALA A 144 20.18 -5.75 -1.65
N ALA A 145 20.11 -5.14 -2.83
CA ALA A 145 19.37 -3.90 -3.02
C ALA A 145 18.77 -3.87 -4.43
N GLY A 146 17.63 -3.23 -4.57
CA GLY A 146 16.95 -3.11 -5.84
C GLY A 146 15.50 -2.65 -5.72
N SER A 147 14.82 -2.54 -6.86
CA SER A 147 13.40 -2.21 -6.94
C SER A 147 12.51 -3.45 -6.88
N ASP A 148 11.35 -3.31 -6.27
CA ASP A 148 10.23 -4.26 -6.38
C ASP A 148 9.58 -4.20 -7.77
N ASP A 149 8.76 -5.17 -8.07
CA ASP A 149 7.85 -5.16 -9.21
C ASP A 149 6.85 -4.00 -9.08
N LEU A 150 6.57 -3.32 -10.20
CA LEU A 150 5.62 -2.22 -10.22
C LEU A 150 4.22 -2.73 -9.89
N TYR A 151 3.58 -2.10 -8.91
CA TYR A 151 2.17 -2.35 -8.60
C TYR A 151 1.28 -1.46 -9.46
N LEU A 152 0.25 -2.05 -10.03
CA LEU A 152 -0.84 -1.38 -10.74
C LEU A 152 -2.16 -1.80 -10.11
N GLY A 153 -3.04 -0.84 -9.88
CA GLY A 153 -4.35 -1.10 -9.29
C GLY A 153 -5.40 -0.12 -9.76
N ALA A 154 -6.64 -0.49 -9.57
CA ALA A 154 -7.79 0.38 -9.74
C ALA A 154 -8.72 0.25 -8.54
N LYS A 155 -9.04 1.36 -7.89
CA LYS A 155 -10.01 1.41 -6.79
C LYS A 155 -11.38 1.73 -7.38
N VAL A 156 -12.38 0.95 -7.00
CA VAL A 156 -13.79 1.13 -7.40
C VAL A 156 -14.63 1.20 -6.14
N ALA A 157 -15.05 2.42 -5.77
CA ALA A 157 -15.93 2.65 -4.63
C ALA A 157 -17.36 2.23 -4.99
N LEU A 158 -17.82 1.12 -4.41
CA LEU A 158 -19.08 0.48 -4.76
C LEU A 158 -20.28 1.14 -4.08
N ALA A 159 -20.26 1.25 -2.76
CA ALA A 159 -21.38 1.76 -1.99
C ALA A 159 -20.91 2.53 -0.77
N GLY A 160 -21.60 3.61 -0.39
CA GLY A 160 -21.40 4.32 0.86
C GLY A 160 -21.98 3.57 2.05
N GLN A 161 -21.56 3.92 3.26
CA GLN A 161 -22.13 3.37 4.49
C GLN A 161 -23.62 3.70 4.60
N SER A 162 -24.43 2.73 5.05
CA SER A 162 -25.84 2.93 5.36
C SER A 162 -26.21 2.19 6.65
N GLY A 163 -26.29 2.91 7.75
CA GLY A 163 -26.49 2.35 9.08
C GLY A 163 -25.39 1.35 9.46
N ILE A 164 -25.75 0.07 9.63
CA ILE A 164 -24.78 -1.00 9.93
C ILE A 164 -24.07 -1.54 8.70
N LEU A 165 -24.56 -1.26 7.49
CA LEU A 165 -23.92 -1.69 6.25
C LEU A 165 -22.68 -0.84 5.98
N PRO A 166 -21.53 -1.43 5.69
CA PRO A 166 -20.29 -0.70 5.53
C PRO A 166 -20.23 0.11 4.24
N GLU A 167 -19.36 1.08 4.20
CA GLU A 167 -18.81 1.55 2.94
C GLU A 167 -18.03 0.40 2.28
N LEU A 168 -18.25 0.19 0.96
CA LEU A 168 -17.63 -0.92 0.22
C LEU A 168 -16.82 -0.42 -0.95
N THR A 169 -15.61 -0.93 -1.07
CA THR A 169 -14.71 -0.65 -2.18
C THR A 169 -13.96 -1.91 -2.58
N ILE A 170 -13.67 -2.08 -3.86
CA ILE A 170 -12.85 -3.17 -4.39
C ILE A 170 -11.65 -2.63 -5.15
N PHE A 171 -10.56 -3.42 -5.13
CA PHE A 171 -9.33 -3.11 -5.84
C PHE A 171 -8.85 -4.33 -6.63
N PRO A 172 -9.20 -4.47 -7.91
CA PRO A 172 -8.41 -5.30 -8.80
C PRO A 172 -6.99 -4.73 -8.90
N GLN A 173 -6.00 -5.59 -8.72
CA GLN A 173 -4.60 -5.19 -8.65
C GLN A 173 -3.67 -6.23 -9.25
N MET A 174 -2.45 -5.83 -9.58
CA MET A 174 -1.40 -6.74 -9.98
C MET A 174 -0.02 -6.13 -9.74
N LYS A 175 0.98 -7.01 -9.54
CA LYS A 175 2.39 -6.66 -9.72
C LYS A 175 2.83 -7.10 -11.11
N VAL A 176 3.57 -6.24 -11.82
CA VAL A 176 4.15 -6.53 -13.13
C VAL A 176 5.66 -6.67 -13.02
N PRO A 177 6.30 -7.65 -13.69
CA PRO A 177 7.69 -8.02 -13.48
C PRO A 177 8.66 -6.98 -14.07
N THR A 178 8.81 -5.87 -13.39
CA THR A 178 9.68 -4.74 -13.75
C THR A 178 10.79 -4.50 -12.74
N GLY A 179 10.77 -5.25 -11.64
CA GLY A 179 11.72 -5.13 -10.55
C GLY A 179 13.12 -5.60 -10.91
N SER A 180 14.05 -5.33 -10.00
CA SER A 180 15.42 -5.83 -10.14
C SER A 180 15.48 -7.34 -9.92
N PRO A 181 16.51 -8.04 -10.43
CA PRO A 181 16.60 -9.51 -10.36
C PRO A 181 16.54 -10.11 -8.96
N ALA A 182 16.84 -9.33 -7.92
CA ALA A 182 16.76 -9.79 -6.53
C ALA A 182 15.33 -9.79 -5.96
N TYR A 183 14.41 -9.01 -6.55
CA TYR A 183 13.08 -8.74 -5.99
C TYR A 183 11.93 -8.99 -6.96
N THR A 184 12.20 -9.20 -8.25
CA THR A 184 11.15 -9.50 -9.22
C THR A 184 10.64 -10.93 -9.09
N ALA A 185 9.34 -11.10 -9.27
CA ALA A 185 8.72 -12.42 -9.40
C ALA A 185 8.89 -13.03 -10.81
N ASP A 186 9.40 -12.28 -11.80
CA ASP A 186 9.49 -12.62 -13.21
C ASP A 186 8.15 -12.94 -13.90
N GLU A 187 7.04 -12.77 -13.19
CA GLU A 187 5.68 -13.03 -13.69
C GLU A 187 4.69 -12.00 -13.15
N VAL A 188 3.57 -11.83 -13.85
CA VAL A 188 2.45 -11.01 -13.38
C VAL A 188 1.76 -11.72 -12.21
N LEU A 189 1.63 -11.01 -11.10
CA LEU A 189 1.00 -11.49 -9.88
C LEU A 189 -0.32 -10.74 -9.65
N PRO A 190 -1.46 -11.29 -10.09
CA PRO A 190 -2.77 -10.66 -9.87
C PRO A 190 -3.21 -10.77 -8.42
N GLY A 191 -4.08 -9.86 -8.02
CA GLY A 191 -4.72 -9.84 -6.72
C GLY A 191 -6.02 -9.05 -6.72
N MET A 192 -6.72 -9.12 -5.62
CA MET A 192 -7.95 -8.38 -5.34
C MET A 192 -7.95 -7.97 -3.89
N ASN A 193 -8.30 -6.73 -3.61
CA ASN A 193 -8.56 -6.25 -2.26
C ASN A 193 -10.04 -5.87 -2.12
N PHE A 194 -10.66 -6.29 -1.03
CA PHE A 194 -12.00 -5.94 -0.60
C PHE A 194 -11.88 -5.06 0.64
N VAL A 195 -12.35 -3.82 0.53
CA VAL A 195 -12.33 -2.85 1.62
C VAL A 195 -13.76 -2.63 2.12
N TYR A 196 -13.91 -2.64 3.42
CA TYR A 196 -15.17 -2.34 4.09
C TYR A 196 -14.89 -1.49 5.32
N ALA A 197 -15.56 -0.34 5.38
CA ALA A 197 -15.33 0.67 6.41
C ALA A 197 -16.62 1.13 7.07
N TRP A 198 -16.50 1.54 8.32
CA TRP A 198 -17.58 2.13 9.10
C TRP A 198 -17.09 3.38 9.83
N ARG A 199 -17.81 4.46 9.66
CA ARG A 199 -17.69 5.59 10.55
C ARG A 199 -18.62 5.39 11.76
N VAL A 200 -18.03 5.44 12.95
CA VAL A 200 -18.72 5.23 14.23
C VAL A 200 -18.69 6.52 15.04
N GLY A 201 -19.80 7.25 15.03
CA GLY A 201 -19.85 8.61 15.56
C GLY A 201 -19.00 9.57 14.73
N GLU A 202 -18.57 10.67 15.34
CA GLU A 202 -17.89 11.77 14.64
C GLU A 202 -16.38 11.57 14.49
N ARG A 203 -15.76 10.71 15.33
CA ARG A 203 -14.29 10.67 15.50
C ARG A 203 -13.64 9.33 15.27
N THR A 204 -14.43 8.28 15.08
CA THR A 204 -13.91 6.92 14.97
C THR A 204 -14.22 6.37 13.60
N GLU A 205 -13.21 5.80 12.96
CA GLU A 205 -13.35 5.00 11.75
C GLU A 205 -12.81 3.59 11.99
N ILE A 206 -13.50 2.60 11.43
CA ILE A 206 -13.07 1.20 11.43
C ILE A 206 -12.92 0.80 9.98
N GLU A 207 -11.70 0.45 9.58
CA GLU A 207 -11.40 -0.02 8.23
C GLU A 207 -10.91 -1.46 8.27
N CYS A 208 -11.43 -2.27 7.39
CA CYS A 208 -11.03 -3.66 7.26
C CYS A 208 -10.75 -3.98 5.80
N ASN A 209 -9.67 -4.71 5.56
CA ASN A 209 -9.31 -5.15 4.22
C ASN A 209 -9.12 -6.65 4.19
N THR A 210 -9.66 -7.28 3.15
CA THR A 210 -9.40 -8.67 2.81
C THR A 210 -8.74 -8.71 1.44
N ASN A 211 -7.42 -8.93 1.42
CA ASN A 211 -6.66 -9.08 0.19
C ASN A 211 -6.50 -10.56 -0.17
N VAL A 212 -6.60 -10.86 -1.45
CA VAL A 212 -6.29 -12.18 -2.02
C VAL A 212 -5.29 -11.96 -3.15
N ASN A 213 -4.05 -12.39 -2.96
CA ASN A 213 -2.97 -12.14 -3.89
C ASN A 213 -2.29 -13.44 -4.34
N ARG A 214 -1.95 -13.55 -5.61
CA ARG A 214 -1.00 -14.56 -6.06
C ARG A 214 0.41 -14.13 -5.66
N ARG A 215 1.20 -15.07 -5.11
CA ARG A 215 2.60 -14.87 -4.73
C ARG A 215 3.47 -15.99 -5.25
N ARG A 216 4.75 -15.71 -5.48
CA ARG A 216 5.75 -16.74 -5.81
C ARG A 216 6.29 -17.37 -4.54
N ASN A 217 6.46 -18.70 -4.53
CA ASN A 217 7.13 -19.38 -3.43
C ASN A 217 8.58 -18.88 -3.27
N PRO A 218 9.10 -18.76 -2.03
CA PRO A 218 10.47 -18.29 -1.78
C PRO A 218 11.56 -19.14 -2.48
N ASP A 219 11.30 -20.43 -2.68
CA ASP A 219 12.19 -21.35 -3.39
C ASP A 219 12.01 -21.31 -4.92
N ALA A 220 11.18 -20.41 -5.41
CA ALA A 220 10.79 -20.26 -6.82
C ALA A 220 10.08 -21.49 -7.45
N SER A 221 9.60 -22.45 -6.63
CA SER A 221 8.94 -23.69 -7.08
C SER A 221 7.47 -23.52 -7.45
N GLY A 222 7.04 -22.35 -7.88
CA GLY A 222 5.64 -22.10 -8.23
C GLY A 222 5.02 -21.00 -7.40
N PHE A 223 3.69 -21.06 -7.22
CA PHE A 223 2.91 -19.97 -6.64
C PHE A 223 2.02 -20.46 -5.52
N TYR A 224 1.65 -19.53 -4.65
CA TYR A 224 0.65 -19.73 -3.62
C TYR A 224 -0.33 -18.55 -3.60
N THR A 225 -1.44 -18.73 -2.87
CA THR A 225 -2.37 -17.65 -2.59
C THR A 225 -2.09 -17.09 -1.20
N GLU A 226 -1.81 -15.80 -1.13
CA GLU A 226 -1.71 -15.04 0.10
C GLU A 226 -3.05 -14.39 0.42
N TYR A 227 -3.46 -14.48 1.66
CA TYR A 227 -4.57 -13.74 2.25
C TYR A 227 -4.00 -12.75 3.25
N LEU A 228 -4.30 -11.47 3.06
CA LEU A 228 -4.01 -10.43 4.03
C LEU A 228 -5.32 -9.93 4.60
N GLN A 229 -5.48 -10.03 5.91
CA GLN A 229 -6.59 -9.45 6.64
C GLN A 229 -6.08 -8.35 7.55
N THR A 230 -6.70 -7.17 7.47
CA THR A 230 -6.44 -6.04 8.37
C THR A 230 -7.70 -5.66 9.14
N PHE A 231 -7.49 -5.12 10.35
CA PHE A 231 -8.50 -4.50 11.20
C PHE A 231 -7.88 -3.22 11.74
N ASN A 232 -8.24 -2.09 11.16
CA ASN A 232 -7.74 -0.77 11.53
C ASN A 232 -8.80 0.02 12.30
N PHE A 233 -8.38 0.67 13.37
CA PHE A 233 -9.19 1.57 14.20
C PHE A 233 -8.52 2.93 14.17
N GLU A 234 -9.22 3.92 13.67
CA GLU A 234 -8.78 5.30 13.64
C GLU A 234 -9.56 6.15 14.61
N TYR A 235 -8.89 7.12 15.23
CA TYR A 235 -9.48 8.02 16.18
C TYR A 235 -8.95 9.45 16.03
N ASP A 236 -9.84 10.38 15.70
CA ASP A 236 -9.52 11.79 15.58
C ASP A 236 -9.33 12.44 16.96
N LEU A 237 -8.10 12.86 17.27
CA LEU A 237 -7.79 13.66 18.46
C LEU A 237 -8.14 15.13 18.26
N GLY A 238 -8.29 15.57 17.02
CA GLY A 238 -8.60 16.94 16.65
C GLY A 238 -8.33 17.19 15.16
N PRO A 239 -8.42 18.42 14.68
CA PRO A 239 -8.36 18.71 13.25
C PRO A 239 -7.01 18.40 12.62
N ARG A 240 -5.96 18.20 13.42
CA ARG A 240 -4.59 18.02 12.93
C ARG A 240 -3.95 16.67 13.26
N VAL A 241 -4.57 15.87 14.12
CA VAL A 241 -3.96 14.61 14.57
C VAL A 241 -5.02 13.53 14.63
N MET A 242 -4.73 12.41 13.99
CA MET A 242 -5.50 11.17 14.07
C MET A 242 -4.54 10.05 14.48
N LEU A 243 -4.99 9.21 15.41
CA LEU A 243 -4.28 7.99 15.80
C LEU A 243 -4.88 6.81 15.06
N PHE A 244 -4.06 5.81 14.80
CA PHE A 244 -4.55 4.53 14.34
C PHE A 244 -3.91 3.37 15.12
N ASN A 245 -4.65 2.27 15.19
CA ASN A 245 -4.15 0.99 15.65
C ASN A 245 -4.72 -0.12 14.78
N GLU A 246 -3.85 -0.94 14.23
CA GLU A 246 -4.16 -1.96 13.25
C GLU A 246 -3.67 -3.33 13.70
N PHE A 247 -4.50 -4.36 13.46
CA PHE A 247 -4.10 -5.76 13.52
C PHE A 247 -4.02 -6.32 12.12
N VAL A 248 -2.90 -6.97 11.81
CA VAL A 248 -2.58 -7.46 10.47
C VAL A 248 -2.27 -8.95 10.55
N ILE A 249 -2.89 -9.72 9.66
CA ILE A 249 -2.65 -11.17 9.55
C ILE A 249 -2.38 -11.51 8.09
N PHE A 250 -1.20 -12.08 7.83
CA PHE A 250 -0.87 -12.72 6.57
C PHE A 250 -1.05 -14.23 6.73
N ALA A 251 -1.97 -14.81 5.96
CA ALA A 251 -2.20 -16.24 5.87
C ALA A 251 -1.94 -16.71 4.44
N GLN A 252 -1.81 -18.01 4.22
CA GLN A 252 -1.52 -18.54 2.88
C GLN A 252 -2.21 -19.87 2.62
N ALA A 253 -2.45 -20.17 1.34
CA ALA A 253 -2.88 -21.47 0.86
C ALA A 253 -1.95 -21.96 -0.25
N GLY A 254 -1.41 -23.17 -0.08
CA GLY A 254 -0.50 -23.79 -1.04
C GLY A 254 0.95 -23.29 -1.02
N GLY A 255 1.32 -22.46 -0.05
CA GLY A 255 2.70 -21.97 0.12
C GLY A 255 3.62 -23.03 0.73
N ILE A 256 4.84 -23.10 0.20
CA ILE A 256 5.88 -24.00 0.71
C ILE A 256 6.86 -23.17 1.55
N GLY A 257 6.96 -23.48 2.85
CA GLY A 257 7.84 -22.75 3.76
C GLY A 257 7.43 -21.30 4.02
N VAL A 258 6.15 -20.95 3.82
CA VAL A 258 5.59 -19.64 4.08
C VAL A 258 4.71 -19.71 5.32
N PRO A 259 5.20 -19.30 6.50
CA PRO A 259 4.40 -19.32 7.72
C PRO A 259 3.40 -18.16 7.77
N GLN A 260 2.34 -18.33 8.56
CA GLN A 260 1.44 -17.25 8.88
C GLN A 260 2.15 -16.19 9.73
N GLN A 261 1.96 -14.91 9.41
CA GLN A 261 2.49 -13.78 10.16
C GLN A 261 1.37 -12.93 10.73
N ALA A 262 1.57 -12.38 11.92
CA ALA A 262 0.63 -11.48 12.55
C ALA A 262 1.37 -10.31 13.22
N TYR A 263 0.79 -9.11 13.13
CA TYR A 263 1.37 -7.88 13.66
C TYR A 263 0.34 -7.05 14.41
N SER A 264 0.80 -6.34 15.44
CA SER A 264 0.13 -5.16 15.97
C SER A 264 0.88 -3.93 15.48
N HIS A 265 0.18 -3.04 14.84
CA HIS A 265 0.72 -1.88 14.15
C HIS A 265 -0.03 -0.64 14.61
N GLY A 266 0.63 0.47 14.79
CA GLY A 266 -0.01 1.71 15.20
C GLY A 266 0.84 2.93 14.88
N GLY A 267 0.21 4.08 14.92
CA GLY A 267 0.88 5.33 14.59
C GLY A 267 -0.06 6.53 14.62
N LEU A 268 0.38 7.56 13.97
CA LEU A 268 -0.37 8.80 13.87
C LEU A 268 -0.27 9.43 12.47
N HIS A 269 -1.32 10.13 12.10
CA HIS A 269 -1.38 11.05 10.98
C HIS A 269 -1.35 12.48 11.52
N TRP A 270 -0.45 13.28 11.00
CA TRP A 270 -0.36 14.70 11.30
C TRP A 270 -0.70 15.51 10.07
N PHE A 271 -1.88 16.11 10.05
CA PHE A 271 -2.37 16.95 8.97
C PHE A 271 -1.75 18.34 9.08
N LEU A 272 -0.71 18.58 8.29
CA LEU A 272 0.02 19.85 8.23
C LEU A 272 -0.84 20.91 7.54
N LEU A 273 -1.54 20.50 6.46
CA LEU A 273 -2.53 21.24 5.68
C LEU A 273 -3.72 20.29 5.38
N PRO A 274 -4.87 20.79 4.94
CA PRO A 274 -5.97 19.92 4.53
C PRO A 274 -5.59 18.90 3.45
N ASN A 275 -4.64 19.24 2.59
CA ASN A 275 -4.14 18.42 1.49
C ASN A 275 -2.71 17.88 1.70
N LEU A 276 -2.13 18.00 2.90
CA LEU A 276 -0.77 17.57 3.21
C LEU A 276 -0.72 16.88 4.58
N GLN A 277 -0.34 15.62 4.59
CA GLN A 277 -0.18 14.78 5.77
C GLN A 277 1.27 14.33 5.92
N TYR A 278 1.77 14.33 7.15
CA TYR A 278 2.94 13.58 7.60
C TYR A 278 2.47 12.41 8.47
N ASP A 279 3.12 11.28 8.37
CA ASP A 279 2.81 10.10 9.18
C ASP A 279 4.04 9.52 9.87
N ILE A 280 3.82 8.86 11.00
CA ILE A 280 4.81 8.04 11.69
C ILE A 280 4.14 6.80 12.25
N HIS A 281 4.82 5.65 12.14
CA HIS A 281 4.27 4.38 12.53
C HIS A 281 5.30 3.40 13.08
N ALA A 282 4.83 2.43 13.86
CA ALA A 282 5.62 1.32 14.34
C ALA A 282 4.75 0.07 14.53
N ALA A 283 5.33 -1.10 14.33
CA ALA A 283 4.67 -2.38 14.51
C ALA A 283 5.58 -3.38 15.21
N VAL A 284 4.96 -4.35 15.87
CA VAL A 284 5.62 -5.49 16.49
C VAL A 284 5.00 -6.78 15.97
N GLY A 285 5.85 -7.80 15.76
CA GLY A 285 5.41 -9.15 15.45
C GLY A 285 4.68 -9.79 16.63
N LEU A 286 3.58 -10.48 16.35
CA LEU A 286 2.77 -11.19 17.36
C LEU A 286 3.05 -12.69 17.38
N ASN A 287 3.84 -13.21 16.45
CA ASN A 287 4.27 -14.60 16.41
C ASN A 287 5.70 -14.72 15.86
N GLU A 288 6.32 -15.88 16.04
CA GLU A 288 7.73 -16.14 15.68
C GLU A 288 8.04 -16.01 14.17
N ALA A 289 7.03 -16.05 13.33
CA ALA A 289 7.20 -15.94 11.88
C ALA A 289 7.15 -14.50 11.37
N ALA A 290 6.62 -13.59 12.19
CA ALA A 290 6.58 -12.18 11.89
C ALA A 290 7.93 -11.52 12.21
N ALA A 291 8.31 -10.49 11.46
CA ALA A 291 9.46 -9.67 11.84
C ALA A 291 9.24 -9.08 13.24
N ASP A 292 10.29 -9.01 14.06
CA ASP A 292 10.20 -8.50 15.43
C ASP A 292 9.63 -7.08 15.48
N PHE A 293 10.06 -6.26 14.53
CA PHE A 293 9.73 -4.85 14.50
C PHE A 293 9.75 -4.31 13.08
N PHE A 294 8.84 -3.40 12.76
CA PHE A 294 9.02 -2.45 11.68
C PHE A 294 8.49 -1.08 12.08
N GLY A 295 9.00 -0.02 11.44
CA GLY A 295 8.53 1.33 11.68
C GLY A 295 9.10 2.32 10.68
N GLY A 296 8.43 3.44 10.55
CA GLY A 296 8.78 4.40 9.52
C GLY A 296 8.01 5.71 9.60
N SER A 297 8.11 6.47 8.52
CA SER A 297 7.39 7.73 8.35
C SER A 297 7.20 8.06 6.88
N GLY A 298 6.27 8.94 6.59
CA GLY A 298 5.98 9.35 5.24
C GLY A 298 5.31 10.70 5.12
N LEU A 299 5.12 11.08 3.87
CA LEU A 299 4.46 12.31 3.48
C LEU A 299 3.46 12.01 2.36
N SER A 300 2.27 12.55 2.48
CA SER A 300 1.21 12.41 1.50
C SER A 300 0.69 13.79 1.11
N TRP A 301 0.54 14.01 -0.19
CA TRP A 301 0.08 15.29 -0.73
C TRP A 301 -0.92 15.08 -1.85
N ARG A 302 -2.05 15.83 -1.79
CA ARG A 302 -3.12 15.82 -2.79
C ARG A 302 -3.28 17.21 -3.41
N TRP A 303 -3.46 17.30 -4.72
CA TRP A 303 -3.77 18.53 -5.47
C TRP A 303 -4.79 18.30 -6.57
#